data_43426ad37cbc50551552cf63b0c45359
#
_entry.id   43426ad37cbc50551552cf63b0c45359
#
_cell.length_a   1.000
_cell.length_b   1.000
_cell.length_c   1.000
_cell.angle_alpha   90.00
_cell.angle_beta   90.00
_cell.angle_gamma   90.00
#
_symmetry.space_group_name_H-M   'P 1'
#
loop_
_entity.id
_entity.type
_entity.pdbx_description
1 polymer ?
#
loop_
_entity_poly.entity_id
_entity_poly.type
_entity_poly.pdbx_seq_one_letter_code
_entity_poly.pdbx_strand_id
1 'polypeptide(L)'
;MSLPVPPDGPWKSARAPRHSVHPIPLPLFEAFEAGDLERASSIAPSSLPPLTPFLVSEANRGLWGRRLALVVGDAEHLPWLSRLVVYEPERDLEVETSHIKRSKAVIVGRIGFHGKPDERGMVEVGYEIDSQQRRSGHAKAAMRIMVDVARLIPGVNVLRASVVPEYWISRRVVESEGLRKVGTEVSSRHGLQDVFEIDVSN
;
A
#
# COMPACT_ATOMS: atom_id res chain seq x y z
N MET A 1 2.80 18.26 -21.46
CA MET A 1 3.35 18.08 -20.10
C MET A 1 3.38 16.58 -19.81
N SER A 2 4.52 16.06 -19.33
CA SER A 2 4.62 14.67 -18.89
C SER A 2 3.71 14.50 -17.68
N LEU A 3 2.94 13.38 -17.65
CA LEU A 3 2.10 13.06 -16.49
C LEU A 3 3.00 12.83 -15.25
N PRO A 4 2.55 13.21 -14.04
CA PRO A 4 3.30 12.93 -12.83
C PRO A 4 3.48 11.42 -12.68
N VAL A 5 4.65 11.00 -12.24
CA VAL A 5 4.98 9.59 -12.00
C VAL A 5 5.49 9.45 -10.58
N PRO A 6 5.00 8.48 -9.79
CA PRO A 6 5.54 8.20 -8.47
C PRO A 6 7.02 7.81 -8.54
N PRO A 7 7.81 8.10 -7.47
CA PRO A 7 9.20 7.70 -7.39
C PRO A 7 9.37 6.19 -7.58
N ASP A 8 10.43 5.79 -8.27
CA ASP A 8 10.81 4.40 -8.41
C ASP A 8 11.33 3.81 -7.09
N GLY A 9 11.32 2.47 -7.02
CA GLY A 9 11.83 1.73 -5.88
C GLY A 9 10.93 1.72 -4.65
N PRO A 10 11.46 1.29 -3.50
CA PRO A 10 10.71 1.27 -2.25
C PRO A 10 10.48 2.67 -1.69
N TRP A 11 9.24 2.98 -1.34
CA TRP A 11 8.89 4.21 -0.65
C TRP A 11 9.16 4.11 0.85
N LYS A 12 9.70 5.16 1.42
CA LYS A 12 10.08 5.26 2.84
C LYS A 12 9.68 6.61 3.40
N SER A 13 9.61 6.68 4.73
CA SER A 13 9.38 7.92 5.47
C SER A 13 10.21 7.91 6.75
N ALA A 14 10.85 9.03 7.06
CA ALA A 14 11.55 9.20 8.34
C ALA A 14 10.61 9.06 9.54
N ARG A 15 9.30 9.32 9.35
CA ARG A 15 8.27 9.17 10.37
C ARG A 15 7.81 7.71 10.57
N ALA A 16 8.27 6.78 9.71
CA ALA A 16 7.99 5.34 9.79
C ALA A 16 9.26 4.52 9.46
N PRO A 17 10.36 4.67 10.22
CA PRO A 17 11.70 4.23 9.82
C PRO A 17 11.84 2.71 9.65
N ARG A 18 10.93 1.93 10.27
CA ARG A 18 10.93 0.46 10.18
C ARG A 18 10.02 -0.09 9.09
N HIS A 19 9.40 0.77 8.29
CA HIS A 19 8.49 0.36 7.24
C HIS A 19 8.98 0.89 5.89
N SER A 20 8.71 0.09 4.87
CA SER A 20 8.88 0.46 3.47
C SER A 20 7.75 -0.11 2.63
N VAL A 21 7.50 0.54 1.49
CA VAL A 21 6.40 0.18 0.59
C VAL A 21 7.01 -0.16 -0.76
N HIS A 22 7.05 -1.45 -1.09
CA HIS A 22 7.77 -2.00 -2.23
C HIS A 22 6.89 -2.15 -3.47
N PRO A 23 7.36 -1.79 -4.67
CA PRO A 23 6.61 -2.01 -5.91
C PRO A 23 6.41 -3.50 -6.16
N ILE A 24 5.31 -3.83 -6.82
CA ILE A 24 4.98 -5.18 -7.27
C ILE A 24 5.19 -5.22 -8.79
N PRO A 25 6.15 -5.99 -9.31
CA PRO A 25 6.30 -6.20 -10.75
C PRO A 25 5.04 -6.82 -11.36
N LEU A 26 4.72 -6.49 -12.62
CA LEU A 26 3.52 -6.96 -13.31
C LEU A 26 3.36 -8.50 -13.28
N PRO A 27 4.40 -9.33 -13.49
CA PRO A 27 4.26 -10.78 -13.40
C PRO A 27 3.82 -11.30 -12.02
N LEU A 28 4.12 -10.54 -10.95
CA LEU A 28 3.63 -10.89 -9.60
C LEU A 28 2.13 -10.61 -9.45
N PHE A 29 1.60 -9.54 -10.05
CA PHE A 29 0.14 -9.32 -10.06
C PHE A 29 -0.59 -10.48 -10.69
N GLU A 30 -0.07 -11.03 -11.82
CA GLU A 30 -0.65 -12.19 -12.51
C GLU A 30 -0.63 -13.45 -11.61
N ALA A 31 0.51 -13.73 -10.98
CA ALA A 31 0.65 -14.88 -10.10
C ALA A 31 -0.25 -14.76 -8.85
N PHE A 32 -0.38 -13.56 -8.28
CA PHE A 32 -1.27 -13.29 -7.15
C PHE A 32 -2.75 -13.44 -7.52
N GLU A 33 -3.15 -12.96 -8.70
CA GLU A 33 -4.52 -13.09 -9.21
C GLU A 33 -4.87 -14.56 -9.46
N ALA A 34 -3.94 -15.32 -10.05
CA ALA A 34 -4.08 -16.76 -10.24
C ALA A 34 -4.15 -17.55 -8.91
N GLY A 35 -3.72 -16.96 -7.79
CA GLY A 35 -3.64 -17.64 -6.50
C GLY A 35 -2.42 -18.55 -6.37
N ASP A 36 -1.42 -18.37 -7.24
CA ASP A 36 -0.24 -19.22 -7.33
C ASP A 36 0.94 -18.63 -6.55
N LEU A 37 1.00 -18.96 -5.25
CA LEU A 37 2.06 -18.51 -4.36
C LEU A 37 3.43 -19.10 -4.72
N GLU A 38 3.48 -20.32 -5.25
CA GLU A 38 4.71 -20.99 -5.64
C GLU A 38 5.34 -20.27 -6.84
N ARG A 39 4.58 -20.07 -7.91
CA ARG A 39 4.99 -19.26 -9.04
C ARG A 39 5.41 -17.84 -8.62
N ALA A 40 4.59 -17.18 -7.80
CA ALA A 40 4.91 -15.86 -7.29
C ALA A 40 6.26 -15.85 -6.57
N SER A 41 6.51 -16.84 -5.70
CA SER A 41 7.76 -16.94 -4.93
C SER A 41 8.97 -17.20 -5.81
N SER A 42 8.81 -17.96 -6.90
CA SER A 42 9.91 -18.26 -7.83
C SER A 42 10.35 -17.07 -8.68
N ILE A 43 9.43 -16.11 -8.94
CA ILE A 43 9.70 -14.91 -9.76
C ILE A 43 9.88 -13.64 -8.93
N ALA A 44 9.72 -13.73 -7.60
CA ALA A 44 9.83 -12.56 -6.72
C ALA A 44 11.26 -12.01 -6.71
N PRO A 45 11.43 -10.67 -6.76
CA PRO A 45 12.74 -10.06 -6.58
C PRO A 45 13.37 -10.49 -5.25
N SER A 46 14.67 -10.81 -5.27
CA SER A 46 15.42 -11.20 -4.07
C SER A 46 15.48 -10.11 -2.98
N SER A 47 15.14 -8.88 -3.34
CA SER A 47 15.02 -7.75 -2.42
C SER A 47 13.75 -7.77 -1.58
N LEU A 48 12.76 -8.62 -1.91
CA LEU A 48 11.55 -8.78 -1.13
C LEU A 48 11.73 -9.87 -0.07
N PRO A 49 11.09 -9.71 1.10
CA PRO A 49 10.93 -10.81 2.06
C PRO A 49 10.10 -11.95 1.44
N PRO A 50 10.12 -13.15 2.04
CA PRO A 50 9.27 -14.24 1.60
C PRO A 50 7.81 -13.81 1.45
N LEU A 51 7.19 -14.19 0.33
CA LEU A 51 5.79 -13.92 0.08
C LEU A 51 4.90 -14.75 1.02
N THR A 52 3.73 -14.21 1.37
CA THR A 52 2.82 -14.83 2.34
C THR A 52 1.52 -15.29 1.68
N PRO A 53 0.83 -16.31 2.24
CA PRO A 53 -0.48 -16.74 1.75
C PRO A 53 -1.54 -15.63 1.71
N PHE A 54 -1.39 -14.59 2.54
CA PHE A 54 -2.25 -13.41 2.52
C PHE A 54 -2.35 -12.81 1.10
N LEU A 55 -1.25 -12.74 0.37
CA LEU A 55 -1.19 -12.12 -0.95
C LEU A 55 -2.04 -12.85 -2.01
N VAL A 56 -2.20 -14.15 -1.87
CA VAL A 56 -2.98 -15.00 -2.78
C VAL A 56 -4.33 -15.40 -2.20
N SER A 57 -4.75 -14.80 -1.10
CA SER A 57 -6.07 -15.04 -0.50
C SER A 57 -7.20 -14.63 -1.46
N GLU A 58 -8.36 -15.26 -1.35
CA GLU A 58 -9.52 -14.98 -2.21
C GLU A 58 -9.88 -13.49 -2.25
N ALA A 59 -9.87 -12.82 -1.09
CA ALA A 59 -10.13 -11.38 -0.99
C ALA A 59 -9.12 -10.54 -1.80
N ASN A 60 -7.85 -10.93 -1.80
CA ASN A 60 -6.79 -10.23 -2.53
C ASN A 60 -6.78 -10.57 -4.03
N ARG A 61 -7.11 -11.79 -4.44
CA ARG A 61 -7.18 -12.19 -5.86
C ARG A 61 -8.09 -11.26 -6.66
N GLY A 62 -9.29 -10.98 -6.15
CA GLY A 62 -10.20 -10.04 -6.80
C GLY A 62 -9.65 -8.60 -6.88
N LEU A 63 -8.78 -8.17 -5.97
CA LEU A 63 -8.08 -6.90 -6.09
C LEU A 63 -7.04 -6.95 -7.23
N TRP A 64 -6.22 -7.99 -7.27
CA TRP A 64 -5.16 -8.12 -8.26
C TRP A 64 -5.73 -8.15 -9.69
N GLY A 65 -6.82 -8.89 -9.94
CA GLY A 65 -7.51 -8.89 -11.23
C GLY A 65 -7.96 -7.49 -11.67
N ARG A 66 -8.50 -6.69 -10.74
CA ARG A 66 -8.87 -5.29 -11.08
C ARG A 66 -7.65 -4.41 -11.38
N ARG A 67 -6.54 -4.60 -10.66
CA ARG A 67 -5.31 -3.86 -10.92
C ARG A 67 -4.71 -4.23 -12.28
N LEU A 68 -4.72 -5.52 -12.62
CA LEU A 68 -4.34 -5.99 -13.95
C LEU A 68 -5.19 -5.38 -15.05
N ALA A 69 -6.52 -5.36 -14.88
CA ALA A 69 -7.42 -4.75 -15.86
C ALA A 69 -7.10 -3.27 -16.12
N LEU A 70 -6.73 -2.52 -15.07
CA LEU A 70 -6.29 -1.13 -15.23
C LEU A 70 -5.02 -1.02 -16.05
N VAL A 71 -4.02 -1.87 -15.78
CA VAL A 71 -2.74 -1.85 -16.51
C VAL A 71 -2.89 -2.30 -17.95
N VAL A 72 -3.77 -3.27 -18.22
CA VAL A 72 -4.09 -3.70 -19.59
C VAL A 72 -4.75 -2.56 -20.39
N GLY A 73 -5.61 -1.78 -19.75
CA GLY A 73 -6.22 -0.60 -20.36
C GLY A 73 -5.26 0.56 -20.56
N ASP A 74 -4.36 0.77 -19.60
CA ASP A 74 -3.36 1.84 -19.63
C ASP A 74 -2.17 1.48 -18.70
N ALA A 75 -1.02 1.17 -19.31
CA ALA A 75 0.19 0.77 -18.59
C ALA A 75 0.73 1.85 -17.65
N GLU A 76 0.39 3.14 -17.86
CA GLU A 76 0.81 4.25 -16.99
C GLU A 76 0.18 4.17 -15.59
N HIS A 77 -0.82 3.32 -15.38
CA HIS A 77 -1.35 3.06 -14.04
C HIS A 77 -0.39 2.28 -13.14
N LEU A 78 0.49 1.43 -13.69
CA LEU A 78 1.30 0.48 -12.93
C LEU A 78 2.10 1.12 -11.78
N PRO A 79 2.80 2.24 -11.95
CA PRO A 79 3.57 2.86 -10.86
C PRO A 79 2.71 3.32 -9.66
N TRP A 80 1.42 3.56 -9.89
CA TRP A 80 0.46 4.06 -8.89
C TRP A 80 -0.18 2.96 -8.05
N LEU A 81 -0.21 1.73 -8.56
CA LEU A 81 -1.01 0.67 -7.99
C LEU A 81 -0.47 0.14 -6.65
N SER A 82 -1.14 -0.88 -6.16
CA SER A 82 -0.83 -1.54 -4.90
C SER A 82 0.63 -2.00 -4.81
N ARG A 83 1.22 -1.80 -3.65
CA ARG A 83 2.58 -2.15 -3.26
C ARG A 83 2.57 -3.00 -2.00
N LEU A 84 3.64 -3.72 -1.71
CA LEU A 84 3.79 -4.52 -0.50
C LEU A 84 4.29 -3.65 0.65
N VAL A 85 3.64 -3.77 1.80
CA VAL A 85 4.13 -3.15 3.04
C VAL A 85 5.11 -4.12 3.70
N VAL A 86 6.34 -3.70 3.83
CA VAL A 86 7.42 -4.46 4.49
C VAL A 86 7.75 -3.80 5.82
N TYR A 87 7.85 -4.61 6.85
CA TYR A 87 8.29 -4.23 8.19
C TYR A 87 9.64 -4.87 8.51
N GLU A 88 10.58 -4.05 8.98
CA GLU A 88 11.89 -4.46 9.48
C GLU A 88 11.91 -4.28 11.00
N PRO A 89 11.78 -5.36 11.80
CA PRO A 89 11.89 -5.27 13.25
C PRO A 89 13.26 -4.73 13.68
N GLU A 90 13.35 -4.15 14.90
CA GLU A 90 14.63 -3.74 15.47
C GLU A 90 15.60 -4.93 15.51
N ARG A 91 16.86 -4.63 15.25
CA ARG A 91 17.94 -5.57 15.59
C ARG A 91 18.07 -5.55 17.10
N ASP A 92 17.82 -6.66 17.74
CA ASP A 92 18.22 -6.83 19.13
C ASP A 92 19.74 -6.65 19.20
N LEU A 93 20.15 -5.53 19.77
CA LEU A 93 21.58 -5.21 20.00
C LEU A 93 22.10 -5.93 21.25
N GLU A 94 21.49 -7.03 21.66
CA GLU A 94 21.94 -7.78 22.81
C GLU A 94 22.74 -9.02 22.40
N VAL A 95 23.99 -8.97 22.84
CA VAL A 95 24.96 -10.07 23.04
C VAL A 95 25.78 -10.49 21.83
N GLU A 96 27.03 -10.03 21.83
CA GLU A 96 28.20 -10.66 21.19
C GLU A 96 28.37 -12.10 21.66
N THR A 97 27.58 -13.03 21.14
CA THR A 97 27.94 -14.45 21.07
C THR A 97 27.27 -15.08 19.86
N SER A 98 28.04 -15.28 18.86
CA SER A 98 28.01 -16.23 17.71
C SER A 98 26.74 -16.72 17.04
N HIS A 99 25.51 -16.25 17.35
CA HIS A 99 24.30 -16.56 16.61
C HIS A 99 23.36 -15.36 16.57
N ILE A 100 23.71 -14.34 15.76
CA ILE A 100 22.80 -13.20 15.46
C ILE A 100 21.64 -13.76 14.66
N LYS A 101 20.51 -14.03 15.29
CA LYS A 101 19.21 -14.15 14.60
C LYS A 101 18.88 -12.79 14.04
N ARG A 102 19.25 -12.54 12.77
CA ARG A 102 18.73 -11.39 12.03
C ARG A 102 17.21 -11.50 12.07
N SER A 103 16.56 -10.60 12.77
CA SER A 103 15.12 -10.43 12.66
C SER A 103 14.82 -10.13 11.20
N LYS A 104 14.17 -11.08 10.50
CA LYS A 104 13.96 -10.98 9.06
C LYS A 104 12.85 -9.98 8.80
N ALA A 105 13.06 -9.12 7.81
CA ALA A 105 11.97 -8.31 7.26
C ALA A 105 10.78 -9.19 6.87
N VAL A 106 9.57 -8.69 7.08
CA VAL A 106 8.32 -9.43 6.79
C VAL A 106 7.34 -8.56 5.99
N ILE A 107 6.58 -9.20 5.11
CA ILE A 107 5.46 -8.55 4.44
C ILE A 107 4.28 -8.56 5.40
N VAL A 108 3.79 -7.38 5.77
CA VAL A 108 2.70 -7.22 6.75
C VAL A 108 1.38 -6.82 6.11
N GLY A 109 1.37 -6.52 4.82
CA GLY A 109 0.16 -6.11 4.11
C GLY A 109 0.46 -5.50 2.76
N ARG A 110 -0.52 -4.78 2.23
CA ARG A 110 -0.46 -4.01 0.99
C ARG A 110 -1.05 -2.63 1.16
N ILE A 111 -0.57 -1.67 0.37
CA ILE A 111 -1.08 -0.30 0.27
C ILE A 111 -0.77 0.23 -1.12
N GLY A 112 -1.53 1.18 -1.64
CA GLY A 112 -1.23 1.83 -2.91
C GLY A 112 -2.37 2.72 -3.35
N PHE A 113 -2.14 3.46 -4.42
CA PHE A 113 -3.18 4.26 -5.03
C PHE A 113 -4.13 3.39 -5.88
N HIS A 114 -5.32 3.91 -6.15
CA HIS A 114 -6.30 3.23 -6.98
C HIS A 114 -6.05 3.43 -8.49
N GLY A 115 -5.17 4.34 -8.84
CA GLY A 115 -4.80 4.69 -10.21
C GLY A 115 -4.04 6.01 -10.26
N LYS A 116 -3.89 6.54 -11.47
CA LYS A 116 -3.31 7.88 -11.73
C LYS A 116 -4.17 8.98 -11.09
N PRO A 117 -3.61 10.19 -10.86
CA PRO A 117 -4.38 11.34 -10.41
C PRO A 117 -5.53 11.67 -11.37
N ASP A 118 -6.64 12.14 -10.81
CA ASP A 118 -7.72 12.74 -11.57
C ASP A 118 -7.37 14.18 -12.05
N GLU A 119 -8.32 14.84 -12.71
CA GLU A 119 -8.14 16.21 -13.23
C GLU A 119 -7.84 17.25 -12.14
N ARG A 120 -8.20 16.98 -10.88
CA ARG A 120 -7.88 17.83 -9.72
C ARG A 120 -6.52 17.52 -9.12
N GLY A 121 -5.82 16.50 -9.62
CA GLY A 121 -4.61 15.96 -9.00
C GLY A 121 -4.92 15.11 -7.76
N MET A 122 -6.13 14.54 -7.65
CA MET A 122 -6.49 13.67 -6.54
C MET A 122 -6.08 12.23 -6.82
N VAL A 123 -5.45 11.59 -5.82
CA VAL A 123 -5.19 10.15 -5.79
C VAL A 123 -5.90 9.54 -4.60
N GLU A 124 -6.52 8.38 -4.80
CA GLU A 124 -7.18 7.63 -3.73
C GLU A 124 -6.31 6.47 -3.27
N VAL A 125 -6.11 6.35 -1.96
CA VAL A 125 -5.32 5.29 -1.32
C VAL A 125 -6.21 4.22 -0.72
N GLY A 126 -5.82 2.94 -0.95
CA GLY A 126 -6.42 1.80 -0.27
C GLY A 126 -5.35 0.87 0.30
N TYR A 127 -5.64 0.25 1.44
CA TYR A 127 -4.71 -0.64 2.11
C TYR A 127 -5.41 -1.84 2.76
N GLU A 128 -4.63 -2.86 3.03
CA GLU A 128 -5.02 -3.98 3.89
C GLU A 128 -3.79 -4.55 4.59
N ILE A 129 -3.93 -4.79 5.89
CA ILE A 129 -2.91 -5.46 6.70
C ILE A 129 -3.37 -6.90 6.94
N ASP A 130 -2.44 -7.84 6.74
CA ASP A 130 -2.65 -9.25 7.03
C ASP A 130 -3.22 -9.39 8.46
N SER A 131 -4.27 -10.17 8.60
CA SER A 131 -4.98 -10.36 9.87
C SER A 131 -4.04 -10.79 11.01
N GLN A 132 -3.01 -11.57 10.68
CA GLN A 132 -1.98 -12.01 11.63
C GLN A 132 -1.00 -10.90 12.05
N GLN A 133 -0.95 -9.79 11.30
CA GLN A 133 -0.03 -8.67 11.53
C GLN A 133 -0.76 -7.40 12.06
N ARG A 134 -2.06 -7.49 12.31
CA ARG A 134 -2.85 -6.35 12.81
C ARG A 134 -2.47 -5.97 14.24
N ARG A 135 -2.91 -4.77 14.67
CA ARG A 135 -2.71 -4.19 16.00
C ARG A 135 -1.26 -3.83 16.35
N SER A 136 -0.34 -3.86 15.39
CA SER A 136 1.08 -3.51 15.55
C SER A 136 1.46 -2.17 14.89
N GLY A 137 0.47 -1.33 14.54
CA GLY A 137 0.71 -0.01 13.96
C GLY A 137 1.05 0.02 12.47
N HIS A 138 1.12 -1.13 11.79
CA HIS A 138 1.56 -1.23 10.39
C HIS A 138 0.70 -0.41 9.42
N ALA A 139 -0.63 -0.39 9.59
CA ALA A 139 -1.53 0.42 8.75
C ALA A 139 -1.22 1.91 8.87
N LYS A 140 -0.99 2.39 10.09
CA LYS A 140 -0.64 3.79 10.35
C LYS A 140 0.71 4.16 9.75
N ALA A 141 1.72 3.31 9.92
CA ALA A 141 3.03 3.52 9.33
C ALA A 141 2.98 3.53 7.79
N ALA A 142 2.24 2.60 7.18
CA ALA A 142 2.04 2.56 5.74
C ALA A 142 1.31 3.81 5.21
N MET A 143 0.22 4.23 5.86
CA MET A 143 -0.52 5.45 5.50
C MET A 143 0.37 6.69 5.58
N ARG A 144 1.22 6.79 6.61
CA ARG A 144 2.20 7.87 6.78
C ARG A 144 3.17 7.96 5.62
N ILE A 145 3.67 6.81 5.15
CA ILE A 145 4.52 6.75 3.97
C ILE A 145 3.75 7.26 2.74
N MET A 146 2.49 6.87 2.57
CA MET A 146 1.68 7.32 1.42
C MET A 146 1.44 8.82 1.42
N VAL A 147 1.16 9.42 2.59
CA VAL A 147 1.01 10.89 2.72
C VAL A 147 2.31 11.60 2.34
N ASP A 148 3.45 11.12 2.86
CA ASP A 148 4.74 11.75 2.59
C ASP A 148 5.14 11.59 1.11
N VAL A 149 4.88 10.44 0.51
CA VAL A 149 5.14 10.21 -0.93
C VAL A 149 4.21 11.03 -1.81
N ALA A 150 2.93 11.13 -1.49
CA ALA A 150 1.98 11.93 -2.25
C ALA A 150 2.45 13.40 -2.36
N ARG A 151 2.99 13.96 -1.28
CA ARG A 151 3.58 15.32 -1.26
C ARG A 151 4.79 15.50 -2.18
N LEU A 152 5.50 14.43 -2.49
CA LEU A 152 6.69 14.47 -3.35
C LEU A 152 6.37 14.34 -4.84
N ILE A 153 5.13 13.99 -5.19
CA ILE A 153 4.74 13.77 -6.59
C ILE A 153 4.17 15.08 -7.16
N PRO A 154 4.86 15.73 -8.10
CA PRO A 154 4.34 16.95 -8.74
C PRO A 154 2.97 16.72 -9.36
N GLY A 155 2.03 17.65 -9.14
CA GLY A 155 0.67 17.55 -9.68
C GLY A 155 -0.28 16.65 -8.88
N VAL A 156 0.17 15.98 -7.82
CA VAL A 156 -0.72 15.41 -6.81
C VAL A 156 -1.04 16.49 -5.77
N ASN A 157 -2.31 16.82 -5.67
CA ASN A 157 -2.79 17.90 -4.81
C ASN A 157 -3.60 17.38 -3.62
N VAL A 158 -4.29 16.26 -3.80
CA VAL A 158 -5.18 15.70 -2.79
C VAL A 158 -4.93 14.21 -2.64
N LEU A 159 -4.76 13.75 -1.40
CA LEU A 159 -4.81 12.34 -1.06
C LEU A 159 -6.17 12.03 -0.41
N ARG A 160 -6.91 11.11 -1.02
CA ARG A 160 -8.21 10.63 -0.57
C ARG A 160 -8.13 9.22 -0.01
N ALA A 161 -8.99 8.92 0.96
CA ALA A 161 -9.31 7.57 1.39
C ALA A 161 -10.81 7.44 1.63
N SER A 162 -11.44 6.40 1.10
CA SER A 162 -12.86 6.10 1.32
C SER A 162 -12.97 4.93 2.31
N VAL A 163 -13.75 5.12 3.37
CA VAL A 163 -13.85 4.19 4.49
C VAL A 163 -15.32 3.85 4.76
N VAL A 164 -15.64 2.56 4.79
CA VAL A 164 -16.96 2.09 5.21
C VAL A 164 -17.19 2.52 6.67
N PRO A 165 -18.34 3.14 7.01
CA PRO A 165 -18.57 3.75 8.33
C PRO A 165 -18.33 2.80 9.51
N GLU A 166 -18.63 1.51 9.35
CA GLU A 166 -18.44 0.47 10.37
C GLU A 166 -16.97 0.15 10.65
N TYR A 167 -16.06 0.53 9.73
CA TYR A 167 -14.63 0.26 9.87
C TYR A 167 -13.92 1.38 10.65
N TRP A 168 -14.36 1.61 11.88
CA TRP A 168 -13.85 2.66 12.76
C TRP A 168 -12.33 2.63 12.97
N ILE A 169 -11.69 1.43 12.87
CA ILE A 169 -10.22 1.29 12.95
C ILE A 169 -9.58 1.98 11.72
N SER A 170 -10.10 1.73 10.51
CA SER A 170 -9.62 2.38 9.28
C SER A 170 -9.81 3.89 9.33
N ARG A 171 -10.96 4.35 9.83
CA ARG A 171 -11.21 5.77 10.08
C ARG A 171 -10.13 6.38 10.98
N ARG A 172 -9.82 5.74 12.12
CA ARG A 172 -8.77 6.21 13.04
C ARG A 172 -7.39 6.26 12.39
N VAL A 173 -7.06 5.33 11.49
CA VAL A 173 -5.80 5.33 10.74
C VAL A 173 -5.71 6.57 9.87
N VAL A 174 -6.72 6.84 9.03
CA VAL A 174 -6.68 7.97 8.10
C VAL A 174 -6.70 9.31 8.84
N GLU A 175 -7.54 9.46 9.87
CA GLU A 175 -7.61 10.67 10.70
C GLU A 175 -6.28 10.95 11.43
N SER A 176 -5.57 9.90 11.88
CA SER A 176 -4.28 10.06 12.59
C SER A 176 -3.15 10.58 11.69
N GLU A 177 -3.29 10.49 10.38
CA GLU A 177 -2.34 11.04 9.41
C GLU A 177 -2.83 12.36 8.79
N GLY A 178 -3.88 12.93 9.35
CA GLY A 178 -4.34 14.28 9.03
C GLY A 178 -5.47 14.36 8.00
N LEU A 179 -5.95 13.21 7.47
CA LEU A 179 -7.09 13.22 6.57
C LEU A 179 -8.35 13.62 7.37
N ARG A 180 -9.21 14.43 6.76
CA ARG A 180 -10.45 14.91 7.37
C ARG A 180 -11.64 14.46 6.53
N LYS A 181 -12.75 14.12 7.20
CA LYS A 181 -13.99 13.79 6.51
C LYS A 181 -14.49 15.01 5.74
N VAL A 182 -14.69 14.84 4.43
CA VAL A 182 -15.17 15.87 3.52
C VAL A 182 -16.55 15.57 2.95
N GLY A 183 -17.03 14.33 3.09
CA GLY A 183 -18.34 13.92 2.56
C GLY A 183 -18.58 12.43 2.69
N THR A 184 -19.54 11.96 1.90
CA THR A 184 -19.87 10.54 1.74
C THR A 184 -20.08 10.25 0.26
N GLU A 185 -19.83 9.00 -0.14
CA GLU A 185 -20.12 8.51 -1.49
C GLU A 185 -20.72 7.11 -1.43
N VAL A 186 -21.38 6.68 -2.51
CA VAL A 186 -21.89 5.31 -2.63
C VAL A 186 -21.04 4.55 -3.64
N SER A 187 -20.27 3.62 -3.14
CA SER A 187 -19.51 2.69 -3.96
C SER A 187 -20.40 1.52 -4.40
N SER A 188 -20.32 1.15 -5.67
CA SER A 188 -21.03 -0.05 -6.18
C SER A 188 -20.59 -1.35 -5.49
N ARG A 189 -19.42 -1.34 -4.87
CA ARG A 189 -18.80 -2.49 -4.22
C ARG A 189 -19.01 -2.53 -2.71
N HIS A 190 -18.88 -1.38 -2.05
CA HIS A 190 -18.81 -1.30 -0.59
C HIS A 190 -20.00 -0.57 0.02
N GLY A 191 -20.97 -0.14 -0.81
CA GLY A 191 -22.09 0.66 -0.35
C GLY A 191 -21.66 2.06 0.08
N LEU A 192 -22.29 2.59 1.12
CA LEU A 192 -21.97 3.92 1.66
C LEU A 192 -20.56 3.95 2.25
N GLN A 193 -19.78 4.97 1.89
CA GLN A 193 -18.45 5.23 2.41
C GLN A 193 -18.31 6.68 2.86
N ASP A 194 -17.62 6.88 3.96
CA ASP A 194 -17.13 8.19 4.40
C ASP A 194 -15.88 8.53 3.60
N VAL A 195 -15.84 9.72 3.02
CA VAL A 195 -14.72 10.23 2.22
C VAL A 195 -13.85 11.12 3.08
N PHE A 196 -12.55 10.79 3.14
CA PHE A 196 -11.54 11.57 3.87
C PHE A 196 -10.50 12.10 2.89
N GLU A 197 -10.12 13.37 3.04
CA GLU A 197 -9.09 14.00 2.20
C GLU A 197 -8.08 14.78 3.04
N ILE A 198 -6.88 14.91 2.49
CA ILE A 198 -5.85 15.83 2.95
C ILE A 198 -5.23 16.51 1.74
N ASP A 199 -5.01 17.83 1.85
CA ASP A 199 -4.22 18.61 0.89
C ASP A 199 -2.75 18.19 1.03
N VAL A 200 -2.14 17.82 -0.09
CA VAL A 200 -0.73 17.41 -0.21
C VAL A 200 0.01 18.25 -1.24
N SER A 201 -0.63 19.32 -1.75
CA SER A 201 -0.01 20.25 -2.68
C SER A 201 1.20 20.94 -2.05
N ASN A 202 2.27 21.13 -2.85
CA ASN A 202 3.48 21.85 -2.46
C ASN A 202 3.42 23.29 -2.97
#